data_cf6b8d4ccb1a0e663d82fbadaf7fd33c
#
_entry.id   cf6b8d4ccb1a0e663d82fbadaf7fd33c
#
_cell.length_a   1.000
_cell.length_b   1.000
_cell.length_c   1.000
_cell.angle_alpha   90.00
_cell.angle_beta   90.00
_cell.angle_gamma   90.00
#
_symmetry.space_group_name_H-M   'P 1'
#
loop_
_entity.id
_entity.type
_entity.pdbx_description
1 polymer ?
#
loop_
_entity_poly.entity_id
_entity_poly.type
_entity_poly.pdbx_seq_one_letter_code
_entity_poly.pdbx_strand_id
1 'polypeptide(L)'
;LELQLGWQGAVWQQNKYAGMKKEIHGLGDVSIGLKKAIDLKDDRLSMALLAEAVIATGNDEFTAHDDIYSLTSAVAYELSDLVGTSITMRYEAQNSDWAVTAVPTMDYKIAGKLSGFSEFIYRKAESQDYEYGLGTGLVYAINDRAQLDASVGVDLNGSGKSYNGGFGVSVLF
;
A
#
# COMPACT_ATOMS: atom_id res chain seq x y z
N LEU A 1 2.28 20.27 5.00
CA LEU A 1 1.35 19.84 3.96
C LEU A 1 2.15 19.45 2.74
N GLU A 2 1.89 18.25 2.18
CA GLU A 2 2.58 17.67 1.03
C GLU A 2 1.55 17.36 -0.05
N LEU A 3 1.83 17.75 -1.29
CA LEU A 3 1.05 17.34 -2.45
C LEU A 3 1.67 16.07 -3.03
N GLN A 4 0.84 15.07 -3.25
CA GLN A 4 1.24 13.81 -3.86
C GLN A 4 0.56 13.67 -5.23
N LEU A 5 1.34 13.26 -6.22
CA LEU A 5 0.85 12.90 -7.54
C LEU A 5 1.29 11.46 -7.82
N GLY A 6 0.35 10.63 -8.19
CA GLY A 6 0.58 9.23 -8.48
C GLY A 6 0.11 8.84 -9.87
N TRP A 7 0.68 7.79 -10.40
CA TRP A 7 0.25 7.14 -11.62
C TRP A 7 0.56 5.65 -11.52
N GLN A 8 -0.41 4.80 -11.80
CA GLN A 8 -0.24 3.34 -11.76
C GLN A 8 0.69 2.80 -12.86
N GLY A 9 1.09 3.66 -13.81
CA GLY A 9 2.05 3.32 -14.83
C GLY A 9 1.48 2.49 -15.97
N ALA A 10 2.41 1.90 -16.73
CA ALA A 10 2.08 0.93 -17.76
C ALA A 10 1.91 -0.45 -17.12
N VAL A 11 0.79 -1.08 -17.37
CA VAL A 11 0.42 -2.39 -16.83
C VAL A 11 0.45 -3.42 -17.95
N TRP A 12 1.03 -4.57 -17.67
CA TRP A 12 0.98 -5.74 -18.54
C TRP A 12 0.51 -6.94 -17.72
N GLN A 13 -0.49 -7.66 -18.24
CA GLN A 13 -1.04 -8.83 -17.59
C GLN A 13 -1.17 -9.98 -18.58
N GLN A 14 -0.75 -11.16 -18.15
CA GLN A 14 -0.91 -12.39 -18.92
C GLN A 14 -1.79 -13.38 -18.13
N ASN A 15 -2.93 -13.72 -18.69
CA ASN A 15 -3.84 -14.72 -18.14
C ASN A 15 -3.76 -16.00 -18.96
N LYS A 16 -3.61 -17.13 -18.27
CA LYS A 16 -3.66 -18.47 -18.89
C LYS A 16 -4.89 -19.20 -18.38
N TYR A 17 -5.81 -19.52 -19.27
CA TYR A 17 -7.00 -20.27 -18.94
C TYR A 17 -7.24 -21.35 -20.01
N ALA A 18 -7.43 -22.61 -19.61
CA ALA A 18 -7.71 -23.75 -20.49
C ALA A 18 -6.77 -23.87 -21.70
N GLY A 19 -5.47 -23.56 -21.54
CA GLY A 19 -4.47 -23.61 -22.61
C GLY A 19 -4.41 -22.39 -23.52
N MET A 20 -5.32 -21.42 -23.37
CA MET A 20 -5.29 -20.13 -24.05
C MET A 20 -4.50 -19.11 -23.22
N LYS A 21 -3.69 -18.31 -23.91
CA LYS A 21 -3.03 -17.13 -23.32
C LYS A 21 -3.77 -15.89 -23.80
N LYS A 22 -4.18 -15.04 -22.86
CA LYS A 22 -4.65 -13.69 -23.15
C LYS A 22 -3.64 -12.70 -22.52
N GLU A 23 -3.08 -11.86 -23.33
CA GLU A 23 -2.21 -10.76 -22.91
C GLU A 23 -2.97 -9.45 -23.07
N ILE A 24 -2.97 -8.65 -22.03
CA ILE A 24 -3.55 -7.31 -22.03
C ILE A 24 -2.50 -6.34 -21.50
N HIS A 25 -2.44 -5.16 -22.07
CA HIS A 25 -1.55 -4.08 -21.65
C HIS A 25 -2.26 -2.75 -21.79
N GLY A 26 -1.90 -1.81 -20.93
CA GLY A 26 -2.51 -0.48 -20.95
C GLY A 26 -1.88 0.42 -19.90
N LEU A 27 -2.46 1.58 -19.74
CA LEU A 27 -2.10 2.56 -18.72
C LEU A 27 -3.09 2.47 -17.57
N GLY A 28 -2.60 2.57 -16.35
CA GLY A 28 -3.44 2.66 -15.16
C GLY A 28 -3.85 4.09 -14.83
N ASP A 29 -4.59 4.23 -13.76
CA ASP A 29 -5.17 5.50 -13.31
C ASP A 29 -4.13 6.44 -12.72
N VAL A 30 -4.44 7.73 -12.71
CA VAL A 30 -3.66 8.75 -12.00
C VAL A 30 -4.30 9.06 -10.65
N SER A 31 -3.50 9.53 -9.70
CA SER A 31 -4.01 10.00 -8.41
C SER A 31 -3.42 11.34 -8.01
N ILE A 32 -4.17 12.05 -7.18
CA ILE A 32 -3.77 13.28 -6.51
C ILE A 32 -4.11 13.17 -5.04
N GLY A 33 -3.16 13.53 -4.18
CA GLY A 33 -3.31 13.45 -2.73
C GLY A 33 -2.74 14.65 -1.99
N LEU A 34 -3.31 14.89 -0.82
CA LEU A 34 -2.83 15.88 0.14
C LEU A 34 -2.52 15.18 1.46
N LYS A 35 -1.25 15.19 1.84
CA LYS A 35 -0.76 14.59 3.08
C LYS A 35 -0.38 15.65 4.10
N LYS A 36 -0.74 15.42 5.33
CA LYS A 36 -0.40 16.29 6.46
C LYS A 36 0.13 15.45 7.62
N ALA A 37 1.36 15.75 8.07
CA ALA A 37 1.87 15.28 9.35
C ALA A 37 1.19 16.06 10.48
N ILE A 38 0.82 15.35 11.53
CA ILE A 38 0.21 15.88 12.75
C ILE A 38 1.26 15.85 13.85
N ASP A 39 1.55 17.00 14.43
CA ASP A 39 2.46 17.12 15.57
C ASP A 39 1.72 16.68 16.85
N LEU A 40 2.15 15.59 17.44
CA LEU A 40 1.59 14.99 18.65
C LEU A 40 2.38 15.34 19.91
N LYS A 41 3.45 16.15 19.80
CA LYS A 41 4.33 16.56 20.90
C LYS A 41 4.95 15.40 21.69
N ASP A 42 5.06 14.25 21.08
CA ASP A 42 5.75 13.05 21.58
C ASP A 42 6.71 12.58 20.51
N ASP A 43 8.02 12.61 20.79
CA ASP A 43 9.07 12.28 19.82
C ASP A 43 9.03 10.82 19.35
N ARG A 44 8.38 9.94 20.11
CA ARG A 44 8.20 8.51 19.74
C ARG A 44 6.91 8.24 19.00
N LEU A 45 5.98 9.19 18.96
CA LEU A 45 4.67 9.02 18.35
C LEU A 45 4.55 9.93 17.14
N SER A 46 4.26 9.38 15.98
CA SER A 46 4.01 10.14 14.77
C SER A 46 2.65 9.80 14.16
N MET A 47 2.04 10.78 13.52
CA MET A 47 0.77 10.63 12.84
C MET A 47 0.76 11.40 11.53
N ALA A 48 0.16 10.81 10.50
CA ALA A 48 -0.11 11.49 9.24
C ALA A 48 -1.53 11.18 8.75
N LEU A 49 -2.11 12.15 8.05
CA LEU A 49 -3.36 12.00 7.33
C LEU A 49 -3.11 12.25 5.84
N LEU A 50 -3.73 11.45 4.99
CA LEU A 50 -3.69 11.58 3.53
C LEU A 50 -5.12 11.52 3.00
N ALA A 51 -5.56 12.57 2.32
CA ALA A 51 -6.75 12.55 1.48
C ALA A 51 -6.29 12.37 0.02
N GLU A 52 -6.85 11.40 -0.69
CA GLU A 52 -6.45 11.07 -2.05
C GLU A 52 -7.69 10.85 -2.93
N ALA A 53 -7.58 11.27 -4.18
CA ALA A 53 -8.50 10.93 -5.25
C ALA A 53 -7.73 10.18 -6.35
N VAL A 54 -8.18 8.98 -6.68
CA VAL A 54 -7.77 8.24 -7.88
C VAL A 54 -8.78 8.56 -8.96
N ILE A 55 -8.31 9.12 -10.05
CA ILE A 55 -9.14 9.54 -11.18
C ILE A 55 -9.10 8.43 -12.25
N ALA A 56 -10.26 7.95 -12.65
CA ALA A 56 -10.41 6.87 -13.61
C ALA A 56 -10.00 7.32 -15.02
N THR A 57 -8.70 7.36 -15.29
CA THR A 57 -8.09 7.82 -16.55
C THR A 57 -7.39 6.72 -17.33
N GLY A 58 -7.30 5.53 -16.75
CA GLY A 58 -6.64 4.37 -17.35
C GLY A 58 -7.42 3.77 -18.52
N ASN A 59 -6.83 2.76 -19.14
CA ASN A 59 -7.51 1.98 -20.16
C ASN A 59 -8.58 1.07 -19.52
N ASP A 60 -9.64 0.73 -20.25
CA ASP A 60 -10.81 -0.01 -19.75
C ASP A 60 -10.47 -1.26 -18.92
N GLU A 61 -9.41 -1.99 -19.26
CA GLU A 61 -8.99 -3.19 -18.53
C GLU A 61 -8.18 -2.90 -17.25
N PHE A 62 -7.75 -1.65 -17.03
CA PHE A 62 -6.85 -1.24 -15.96
C PHE A 62 -7.31 -0.01 -15.19
N THR A 63 -8.49 0.51 -15.49
CA THR A 63 -9.10 1.62 -14.76
C THR A 63 -10.04 1.10 -13.68
N ALA A 64 -10.19 1.88 -12.62
CA ALA A 64 -11.19 1.68 -11.59
C ALA A 64 -12.65 1.89 -12.08
N HIS A 65 -12.81 2.39 -13.31
CA HIS A 65 -14.06 2.79 -13.98
C HIS A 65 -14.75 4.01 -13.36
N ASP A 66 -14.76 4.14 -12.04
CA ASP A 66 -15.26 5.30 -11.29
C ASP A 66 -14.13 5.85 -10.43
N ASP A 67 -14.16 7.15 -10.16
CA ASP A 67 -13.20 7.79 -9.28
C ASP A 67 -13.28 7.22 -7.86
N ILE A 68 -12.12 7.01 -7.23
CA ILE A 68 -12.02 6.53 -5.85
C ILE A 68 -11.53 7.68 -4.98
N TYR A 69 -12.26 7.98 -3.94
CA TYR A 69 -11.87 8.94 -2.90
C TYR A 69 -11.48 8.20 -1.64
N SER A 70 -10.36 8.55 -1.06
CA SER A 70 -9.90 7.89 0.16
C SER A 70 -9.37 8.85 1.21
N LEU A 71 -9.51 8.44 2.46
CA LEU A 71 -8.88 9.04 3.62
C LEU A 71 -8.07 7.99 4.35
N THR A 72 -6.76 8.24 4.44
CA THR A 72 -5.83 7.35 5.14
C THR A 72 -5.29 8.06 6.38
N SER A 73 -5.28 7.35 7.50
CA SER A 73 -4.54 7.74 8.71
C SER A 73 -3.44 6.72 8.97
N ALA A 74 -2.25 7.21 9.30
CA ALA A 74 -1.13 6.38 9.74
C ALA A 74 -0.64 6.90 11.09
N VAL A 75 -0.55 6.01 12.07
CA VAL A 75 -0.01 6.28 13.40
C VAL A 75 1.14 5.31 13.63
N ALA A 76 2.31 5.82 13.99
CA ALA A 76 3.48 5.00 14.29
C ALA A 76 4.04 5.35 15.66
N TYR A 77 4.53 4.32 16.36
CA TYR A 77 5.13 4.44 17.68
C TYR A 77 6.46 3.69 17.73
N GLU A 78 7.50 4.37 18.19
CA GLU A 78 8.83 3.80 18.42
C GLU A 78 8.88 3.10 19.77
N LEU A 79 8.81 1.77 19.78
CA LEU A 79 8.93 0.94 20.98
C LEU A 79 10.35 1.00 21.55
N SER A 80 11.35 0.99 20.68
CA SER A 80 12.75 1.11 20.99
C SER A 80 13.54 1.59 19.76
N ASP A 81 14.84 1.84 19.90
CA ASP A 81 15.74 2.18 18.78
C ASP A 81 15.80 1.07 17.69
N LEU A 82 15.35 -0.14 18.00
CA LEU A 82 15.40 -1.29 17.11
C LEU A 82 14.03 -1.73 16.58
N VAL A 83 12.94 -1.35 17.26
CA VAL A 83 11.60 -1.85 16.94
C VAL A 83 10.60 -0.70 16.98
N GLY A 84 9.87 -0.54 15.90
CA GLY A 84 8.71 0.32 15.77
C GLY A 84 7.44 -0.48 15.51
N THR A 85 6.30 0.16 15.72
CA THR A 85 5.01 -0.38 15.30
C THR A 85 4.16 0.73 14.71
N SER A 86 3.32 0.40 13.77
CA SER A 86 2.38 1.34 13.18
C SER A 86 1.05 0.69 12.87
N ILE A 87 0.05 1.53 12.70
CA ILE A 87 -1.22 1.13 12.12
C ILE A 87 -1.61 2.14 11.05
N THR A 88 -1.87 1.64 9.86
CA THR A 88 -2.45 2.41 8.77
C THR A 88 -3.91 2.01 8.60
N MET A 89 -4.80 2.99 8.57
CA MET A 89 -6.22 2.78 8.28
C MET A 89 -6.61 3.61 7.07
N ARG A 90 -7.20 2.97 6.07
CA ARG A 90 -7.70 3.60 4.85
C ARG A 90 -9.19 3.34 4.72
N TYR A 91 -9.94 4.41 4.58
CA TYR A 91 -11.33 4.39 4.15
C TYR A 91 -11.39 4.81 2.69
N GLU A 92 -12.13 4.07 1.88
CA GLU A 92 -12.33 4.32 0.45
C GLU A 92 -13.81 4.40 0.14
N ALA A 93 -14.15 5.29 -0.78
CA ALA A 93 -15.49 5.42 -1.34
C ALA A 93 -15.38 5.50 -2.87
N GLN A 94 -16.16 4.67 -3.55
CA GLN A 94 -16.25 4.62 -4.99
C GLN A 94 -17.73 4.48 -5.37
N ASN A 95 -18.26 5.48 -6.07
CA ASN A 95 -19.68 5.54 -6.37
C ASN A 95 -20.54 5.43 -5.08
N SER A 96 -21.27 4.35 -4.90
CA SER A 96 -22.06 4.08 -3.68
C SER A 96 -21.41 3.04 -2.77
N ASP A 97 -20.30 2.42 -3.19
CA ASP A 97 -19.58 1.38 -2.45
C ASP A 97 -18.52 1.98 -1.54
N TRP A 98 -18.21 1.26 -0.47
CA TRP A 98 -17.16 1.64 0.46
C TRP A 98 -16.24 0.46 0.80
N ALA A 99 -15.01 0.77 1.19
CA ALA A 99 -14.09 -0.21 1.76
C ALA A 99 -13.29 0.41 2.91
N VAL A 100 -12.92 -0.42 3.86
CA VAL A 100 -12.00 -0.08 4.96
C VAL A 100 -10.88 -1.10 4.98
N THR A 101 -9.64 -0.60 5.01
CA THR A 101 -8.44 -1.41 5.16
C THR A 101 -7.70 -0.97 6.42
N ALA A 102 -7.27 -1.92 7.23
CA ALA A 102 -6.42 -1.69 8.40
C ALA A 102 -5.17 -2.57 8.30
N VAL A 103 -4.00 -1.95 8.46
CA VAL A 103 -2.70 -2.62 8.34
C VAL A 103 -1.85 -2.29 9.57
N PRO A 104 -1.94 -3.06 10.66
CA PRO A 104 -0.92 -3.04 11.70
C PRO A 104 0.39 -3.61 11.18
N THR A 105 1.48 -2.89 11.44
CA THR A 105 2.83 -3.21 10.99
C THR A 105 3.80 -3.19 12.17
N MET A 106 4.76 -4.08 12.17
CA MET A 106 5.93 -4.07 13.03
C MET A 106 7.17 -3.90 12.17
N ASP A 107 7.97 -2.87 12.47
CA ASP A 107 9.22 -2.56 11.81
C ASP A 107 10.38 -2.91 12.74
N TYR A 108 11.48 -3.44 12.20
CA TYR A 108 12.62 -3.83 12.99
C TYR A 108 13.95 -3.63 12.25
N LYS A 109 14.95 -3.11 12.96
CA LYS A 109 16.32 -3.01 12.46
C LYS A 109 17.00 -4.37 12.59
N ILE A 110 17.57 -4.88 11.50
CA ILE A 110 18.26 -6.18 11.47
C ILE A 110 19.76 -5.98 11.71
N ALA A 111 20.42 -5.19 10.84
CA ALA A 111 21.82 -4.88 10.97
C ALA A 111 22.21 -3.69 10.07
N GLY A 112 22.94 -2.73 10.60
CA GLY A 112 23.46 -1.59 9.85
C GLY A 112 22.37 -0.84 9.09
N LYS A 113 22.38 -0.96 7.77
CA LYS A 113 21.41 -0.31 6.85
C LYS A 113 20.22 -1.21 6.46
N LEU A 114 20.16 -2.42 6.99
CA LEU A 114 19.11 -3.39 6.71
C LEU A 114 18.07 -3.38 7.81
N SER A 115 16.82 -3.18 7.43
CA SER A 115 15.63 -3.33 8.26
C SER A 115 14.63 -4.28 7.63
N GLY A 116 13.65 -4.69 8.40
CA GLY A 116 12.53 -5.51 7.92
C GLY A 116 11.24 -5.02 8.50
N PHE A 117 10.14 -5.51 7.94
CA PHE A 117 8.82 -5.29 8.47
C PHE A 117 7.97 -6.56 8.36
N SER A 118 6.93 -6.62 9.19
CA SER A 118 5.88 -7.62 9.10
C SER A 118 4.55 -6.95 9.33
N GLU A 119 3.56 -7.29 8.53
CA GLU A 119 2.26 -6.65 8.56
C GLU A 119 1.13 -7.69 8.49
N PHE A 120 0.02 -7.34 9.09
CA PHE A 120 -1.24 -8.02 8.93
C PHE A 120 -2.20 -7.09 8.19
N ILE A 121 -2.84 -7.59 7.16
CA ILE A 121 -3.78 -6.83 6.34
C ILE A 121 -5.18 -7.30 6.66
N TYR A 122 -6.05 -6.38 6.99
CA TYR A 122 -7.47 -6.60 7.13
C TYR A 122 -8.22 -5.65 6.20
N ARG A 123 -9.13 -6.19 5.40
CA ARG A 123 -9.98 -5.39 4.52
C ARG A 123 -11.43 -5.84 4.62
N LYS A 124 -12.32 -4.87 4.62
CA LYS A 124 -13.76 -5.08 4.49
C LYS A 124 -14.29 -4.10 3.45
N ALA A 125 -14.94 -4.63 2.43
CA ALA A 125 -15.69 -3.83 1.46
C ALA A 125 -17.19 -4.13 1.59
N GLU A 126 -18.00 -3.21 1.05
CA GLU A 126 -19.44 -3.36 1.04
C GLU A 126 -19.82 -4.63 0.26
N SER A 127 -20.77 -5.38 0.82
CA SER A 127 -21.29 -6.62 0.20
C SER A 127 -20.25 -7.71 -0.11
N GLN A 128 -19.02 -7.61 0.44
CA GLN A 128 -17.97 -8.61 0.29
C GLN A 128 -17.62 -9.24 1.64
N ASP A 129 -17.06 -10.44 1.63
CA ASP A 129 -16.51 -11.07 2.82
C ASP A 129 -15.27 -10.32 3.31
N TYR A 130 -14.89 -10.56 4.57
CA TYR A 130 -13.65 -10.03 5.13
C TYR A 130 -12.45 -10.66 4.43
N GLU A 131 -11.46 -9.83 4.12
CA GLU A 131 -10.20 -10.26 3.55
C GLU A 131 -9.08 -10.11 4.60
N TYR A 132 -8.21 -11.11 4.66
CA TYR A 132 -7.06 -11.14 5.55
C TYR A 132 -5.80 -11.48 4.77
N GLY A 133 -4.72 -10.80 5.09
CA GLY A 133 -3.42 -11.04 4.49
C GLY A 133 -2.28 -10.94 5.51
N LEU A 134 -1.16 -11.54 5.18
CA LEU A 134 0.12 -11.37 5.87
C LEU A 134 1.14 -10.90 4.87
N GLY A 135 1.93 -9.91 5.24
CA GLY A 135 3.04 -9.39 4.48
C GLY A 135 4.31 -9.32 5.30
N THR A 136 5.44 -9.43 4.64
CA THR A 136 6.76 -9.17 5.23
C THR A 136 7.71 -8.70 4.15
N GLY A 137 8.73 -7.94 4.54
CA GLY A 137 9.71 -7.44 3.61
C GLY A 137 10.99 -6.99 4.26
N LEU A 138 11.95 -6.65 3.42
CA LEU A 138 13.24 -6.11 3.77
C LEU A 138 13.42 -4.76 3.10
N VAL A 139 14.06 -3.84 3.81
CA VAL A 139 14.42 -2.51 3.33
C VAL A 139 15.90 -2.30 3.53
N TYR A 140 16.62 -1.92 2.49
CA TYR A 140 18.04 -1.58 2.53
C TYR A 140 18.25 -0.11 2.18
N ALA A 141 18.67 0.68 3.17
CA ALA A 141 19.01 2.09 2.97
C ALA A 141 20.37 2.20 2.26
N ILE A 142 20.39 2.62 1.01
CA ILE A 142 21.62 2.89 0.26
C ILE A 142 22.34 4.09 0.88
N ASN A 143 21.59 5.17 1.09
CA ASN A 143 22.00 6.40 1.75
C ASN A 143 20.76 7.11 2.34
N ASP A 144 20.92 8.34 2.85
CA ASP A 144 19.85 9.11 3.50
C ASP A 144 18.71 9.51 2.55
N ARG A 145 18.88 9.32 1.24
CA ARG A 145 17.91 9.72 0.22
C ARG A 145 17.45 8.59 -0.69
N ALA A 146 18.04 7.40 -0.57
CA ALA A 146 17.71 6.29 -1.45
C ALA A 146 17.65 4.97 -0.68
N GLN A 147 16.63 4.17 -0.98
CA GLN A 147 16.46 2.83 -0.44
C GLN A 147 15.97 1.83 -1.49
N LEU A 148 16.27 0.58 -1.26
CA LEU A 148 15.70 -0.56 -1.97
C LEU A 148 14.80 -1.32 -1.01
N ASP A 149 13.70 -1.86 -1.52
CA ASP A 149 12.82 -2.73 -0.76
C ASP A 149 12.41 -3.96 -1.57
N ALA A 150 12.11 -5.03 -0.85
CA ALA A 150 11.54 -6.26 -1.40
C ALA A 150 10.54 -6.82 -0.39
N SER A 151 9.39 -7.28 -0.89
CA SER A 151 8.33 -7.81 -0.06
C SER A 151 7.68 -9.05 -0.65
N VAL A 152 7.07 -9.84 0.22
CA VAL A 152 6.21 -10.96 -0.13
C VAL A 152 4.97 -10.93 0.76
N GLY A 153 3.84 -11.36 0.21
CA GLY A 153 2.59 -11.43 0.92
C GLY A 153 1.78 -12.66 0.56
N VAL A 154 0.85 -13.00 1.41
CA VAL A 154 -0.11 -14.09 1.21
C VAL A 154 -1.51 -13.66 1.65
N ASP A 155 -2.49 -13.89 0.80
CA ASP A 155 -3.89 -13.73 1.14
C ASP A 155 -4.38 -15.01 1.84
N LEU A 156 -5.06 -14.84 2.98
CA LEU A 156 -5.46 -15.94 3.85
C LEU A 156 -6.90 -16.40 3.62
N ASN A 157 -7.69 -15.63 2.84
CA ASN A 157 -9.09 -15.92 2.55
C ASN A 157 -9.28 -16.43 1.12
N GLY A 158 -10.33 -17.22 0.95
CA GLY A 158 -10.78 -17.72 -0.35
C GLY A 158 -10.49 -19.19 -0.58
N SER A 159 -10.94 -19.70 -1.71
CA SER A 159 -10.79 -21.11 -2.12
C SER A 159 -9.36 -21.50 -2.57
N GLY A 160 -8.44 -20.54 -2.56
CA GLY A 160 -7.02 -20.73 -2.90
C GLY A 160 -6.17 -19.62 -2.27
N LYS A 161 -4.96 -19.96 -1.83
CA LYS A 161 -4.00 -18.97 -1.36
C LYS A 161 -3.46 -18.19 -2.54
N SER A 162 -3.56 -16.87 -2.48
CA SER A 162 -2.88 -15.97 -3.41
C SER A 162 -1.57 -15.49 -2.79
N TYR A 163 -0.51 -15.45 -3.59
CA TYR A 163 0.79 -14.95 -3.18
C TYR A 163 1.15 -13.76 -4.06
N ASN A 164 1.69 -12.75 -3.44
CA ASN A 164 2.21 -11.57 -4.13
C ASN A 164 3.64 -11.30 -3.70
N GLY A 165 4.36 -10.54 -4.48
CA GLY A 165 5.71 -10.09 -4.16
C GLY A 165 6.10 -8.93 -5.04
N GLY A 166 6.99 -8.10 -4.51
CA GLY A 166 7.44 -6.91 -5.20
C GLY A 166 8.83 -6.49 -4.76
N PHE A 167 9.42 -5.60 -5.54
CA PHE A 167 10.60 -4.85 -5.15
C PHE A 167 10.43 -3.41 -5.60
N GLY A 168 11.05 -2.49 -4.86
CA GLY A 168 10.96 -1.08 -5.10
C GLY A 168 12.27 -0.34 -4.90
N VAL A 169 12.30 0.86 -5.43
CA VAL A 169 13.36 1.85 -5.21
C VAL A 169 12.68 3.16 -4.84
N SER A 170 13.05 3.73 -3.70
CA SER A 170 12.58 5.05 -3.29
C SER A 170 13.74 6.04 -3.28
N VAL A 171 13.52 7.22 -3.85
CA VAL A 171 14.52 8.29 -3.90
C VAL A 171 13.88 9.60 -3.45
N LEU A 172 14.53 10.29 -2.52
CA LEU A 172 14.14 11.62 -2.04
C LEU A 172 14.98 12.68 -2.80
N PHE A 173 14.31 13.64 -3.38
CA PHE A 173 14.91 14.76 -4.15
C PHE A 173 15.06 16.01 -3.30
#